data_12a2bf50658c89654f604488eb21a12e
#
_entry.id   12a2bf50658c89654f604488eb21a12e
#
_cell.length_a   1.000
_cell.length_b   1.000
_cell.length_c   1.000
_cell.angle_alpha   90.00
_cell.angle_beta   90.00
_cell.angle_gamma   90.00
#
_symmetry.space_group_name_H-M   'P 1'
#
loop_
_entity.id
_entity.type
_entity.pdbx_description
1 polymer ?
#
loop_
_entity_poly.entity_id
_entity_poly.type
_entity_poly.pdbx_seq_one_letter_code
_entity_poly.pdbx_strand_id
1 'polypeptide(L)'
;RPPVITATPPTAVAAVRDAFVRRLAPALARRFGPAYGKVGMYPIPVLTRDITGYLITPHPDTRWKGITVQLYLPRDESISHVGTIFHQVLPDGSLKKAKQMRFAPNTGYAFAVGTDTWHSADCLGPEVKTRDSILLTYFVDAGPVRFLRNRGKRLGNFVLSEIRNVLP
;
A
#
# COMPACT_ATOMS: atom_id res chain seq x y z
N ARG A 1 9.37 -19.95 -21.31
CA ARG A 1 10.29 -19.23 -20.40
C ARG A 1 9.46 -18.30 -19.55
N PRO A 2 9.59 -18.27 -18.22
CA PRO A 2 8.91 -17.29 -17.40
C PRO A 2 9.40 -15.87 -17.79
N PRO A 3 8.53 -14.85 -17.75
CA PRO A 3 8.94 -13.49 -18.05
C PRO A 3 10.01 -13.05 -17.05
N VAL A 4 11.12 -12.54 -17.58
CA VAL A 4 12.16 -11.92 -16.75
C VAL A 4 11.58 -10.64 -16.19
N ILE A 5 11.32 -10.60 -14.89
CA ILE A 5 10.95 -9.37 -14.20
C ILE A 5 12.22 -8.51 -14.12
N THR A 6 12.37 -7.61 -15.07
CA THR A 6 13.41 -6.58 -14.99
C THR A 6 13.06 -5.64 -13.85
N ALA A 7 13.96 -5.48 -12.90
CA ALA A 7 13.81 -4.52 -11.82
C ALA A 7 13.56 -3.11 -12.40
N THR A 8 12.53 -2.42 -11.89
CA THR A 8 12.23 -1.03 -12.31
C THR A 8 13.46 -0.16 -12.07
N PRO A 9 13.91 0.61 -13.05
CA PRO A 9 15.09 1.45 -12.89
C PRO A 9 14.96 2.38 -11.66
N PRO A 10 15.99 2.54 -10.84
CA PRO A 10 15.94 3.41 -9.65
C PRO A 10 15.45 4.83 -9.93
N THR A 11 15.75 5.35 -11.12
CA THR A 11 15.33 6.68 -11.61
C THR A 11 13.81 6.79 -11.80
N ALA A 12 13.14 5.76 -12.31
CA ALA A 12 11.69 5.76 -12.50
C ALA A 12 10.97 5.77 -11.15
N VAL A 13 11.46 4.99 -10.19
CA VAL A 13 10.88 4.94 -8.82
C VAL A 13 11.06 6.28 -8.10
N ALA A 14 12.18 6.96 -8.29
CA ALA A 14 12.40 8.29 -7.75
C ALA A 14 11.47 9.34 -8.37
N ALA A 15 11.30 9.34 -9.70
CA ALA A 15 10.40 10.23 -10.40
C ALA A 15 8.93 10.06 -9.96
N VAL A 16 8.50 8.81 -9.76
CA VAL A 16 7.17 8.48 -9.22
C VAL A 16 7.02 9.01 -7.80
N ARG A 17 8.03 8.81 -6.94
CA ARG A 17 8.04 9.40 -5.58
C ARG A 17 7.83 10.91 -5.62
N ASP A 18 8.61 11.60 -6.42
CA ASP A 18 8.60 13.07 -6.47
C ASP A 18 7.26 13.61 -7.01
N ALA A 19 6.65 12.90 -7.95
CA ALA A 19 5.31 13.22 -8.44
C ALA A 19 4.26 13.10 -7.32
N PHE A 20 4.28 12.01 -6.53
CA PHE A 20 3.34 11.83 -5.42
C PHE A 20 3.62 12.79 -4.26
N VAL A 21 4.87 13.09 -3.95
CA VAL A 21 5.22 14.10 -2.93
C VAL A 21 4.62 15.46 -3.30
N ARG A 22 4.72 15.87 -4.55
CA ARG A 22 4.09 17.12 -5.02
C ARG A 22 2.57 17.08 -4.95
N ARG A 23 1.95 16.00 -5.42
CA ARG A 23 0.47 15.83 -5.45
C ARG A 23 -0.14 15.76 -4.05
N LEU A 24 0.57 15.16 -3.10
CA LEU A 24 0.11 14.93 -1.74
C LEU A 24 0.65 15.97 -0.75
N ALA A 25 1.28 17.03 -1.25
CA ALA A 25 1.93 18.07 -0.45
C ALA A 25 1.08 18.58 0.74
N PRO A 26 -0.22 18.92 0.59
CA PRO A 26 -1.02 19.37 1.73
C PRO A 26 -1.17 18.32 2.84
N ALA A 27 -1.34 17.06 2.47
CA ALA A 27 -1.48 15.97 3.44
C ALA A 27 -0.15 15.63 4.11
N LEU A 28 0.96 15.66 3.36
CA LEU A 28 2.31 15.46 3.89
C LEU A 28 2.71 16.60 4.82
N ALA A 29 2.36 17.86 4.49
CA ALA A 29 2.62 19.01 5.34
C ALA A 29 1.83 18.94 6.65
N ARG A 30 0.57 18.50 6.65
CA ARG A 30 -0.19 18.25 7.88
C ARG A 30 0.48 17.21 8.78
N ARG A 31 1.05 16.18 8.20
CA ARG A 31 1.66 15.08 8.94
C ARG A 31 3.08 15.37 9.43
N PHE A 32 3.92 15.92 8.57
CA PHE A 32 5.36 16.07 8.81
C PHE A 32 5.80 17.53 9.02
N GLY A 33 4.84 18.47 8.99
CA GLY A 33 5.12 19.91 9.06
C GLY A 33 5.63 20.49 7.75
N PRO A 34 5.99 21.79 7.72
CA PRO A 34 6.38 22.50 6.51
C PRO A 34 7.67 21.95 5.86
N ALA A 35 8.49 21.26 6.63
CA ALA A 35 9.71 20.64 6.13
C ALA A 35 9.51 19.22 5.54
N TYR A 36 8.27 18.83 5.21
CA TYR A 36 7.93 17.48 4.70
C TYR A 36 8.78 17.05 3.50
N GLY A 37 9.20 17.97 2.65
CA GLY A 37 10.06 17.68 1.50
C GLY A 37 11.46 17.18 1.85
N LYS A 38 11.90 17.39 3.10
CA LYS A 38 13.19 16.90 3.63
C LYS A 38 13.07 15.51 4.27
N VAL A 39 11.87 14.98 4.40
CA VAL A 39 11.65 13.64 4.98
C VAL A 39 12.13 12.58 3.98
N GLY A 40 13.17 11.87 4.33
CA GLY A 40 13.67 10.76 3.55
C GLY A 40 12.60 9.68 3.44
N MET A 41 12.39 9.16 2.24
CA MET A 41 11.47 8.05 1.99
C MET A 41 12.11 7.06 1.01
N TYR A 42 11.95 5.76 1.31
CA TYR A 42 12.41 4.70 0.42
C TYR A 42 11.24 3.82 -0.03
N PRO A 43 11.20 3.41 -1.31
CA PRO A 43 10.12 2.62 -1.87
C PRO A 43 10.30 1.13 -1.59
N ILE A 44 9.17 0.44 -1.37
CA ILE A 44 9.11 -1.01 -1.40
C ILE A 44 7.93 -1.39 -2.31
N PRO A 45 8.21 -1.82 -3.56
CA PRO A 45 7.19 -2.38 -4.44
C PRO A 45 6.90 -3.83 -4.06
N VAL A 46 5.63 -4.19 -4.06
CA VAL A 46 5.15 -5.56 -3.85
C VAL A 46 4.08 -5.86 -4.90
N LEU A 47 4.25 -6.94 -5.64
CA LEU A 47 3.18 -7.50 -6.46
C LEU A 47 2.28 -8.31 -5.53
N THR A 48 1.01 -7.97 -5.46
CA THR A 48 0.01 -8.66 -4.64
C THR A 48 -0.95 -9.42 -5.53
N ARG A 49 -1.35 -10.59 -5.07
CA ARG A 49 -2.44 -11.38 -5.65
C ARG A 49 -3.36 -11.79 -4.52
N ASP A 50 -4.54 -11.19 -4.51
CA ASP A 50 -5.60 -11.58 -3.61
C ASP A 50 -6.51 -12.59 -4.31
N ILE A 51 -6.98 -13.59 -3.59
CA ILE A 51 -7.83 -14.67 -4.10
C ILE A 51 -9.20 -14.64 -3.43
N THR A 52 -10.14 -15.44 -3.92
CA THR A 52 -11.46 -15.63 -3.31
C THR A 52 -11.35 -15.81 -1.79
N GLY A 53 -12.20 -15.12 -1.04
CA GLY A 53 -12.21 -15.11 0.42
C GLY A 53 -11.25 -14.10 1.06
N TYR A 54 -10.40 -13.42 0.29
CA TYR A 54 -9.58 -12.34 0.84
C TYR A 54 -10.45 -11.23 1.39
N LEU A 55 -10.14 -10.82 2.61
CA LEU A 55 -10.82 -9.74 3.34
C LEU A 55 -9.77 -8.93 4.08
N ILE A 56 -9.92 -7.62 4.09
CA ILE A 56 -9.18 -6.77 5.00
C ILE A 56 -10.15 -5.80 5.70
N THR A 57 -10.21 -5.89 7.02
CA THR A 57 -11.07 -5.02 7.83
C THR A 57 -10.58 -3.57 7.81
N PRO A 58 -11.44 -2.59 8.10
CA PRO A 58 -11.03 -1.19 8.18
C PRO A 58 -9.85 -0.99 9.14
N HIS A 59 -8.78 -0.38 8.63
CA HIS A 59 -7.57 -0.08 9.40
C HIS A 59 -6.86 1.13 8.82
N PRO A 60 -6.10 1.88 9.61
CA PRO A 60 -5.12 2.84 9.11
C PRO A 60 -3.81 2.11 8.81
N ASP A 61 -3.05 2.63 7.88
CA ASP A 61 -1.69 2.15 7.66
C ASP A 61 -0.77 2.49 8.85
N THR A 62 0.30 1.71 8.98
CA THR A 62 1.28 1.95 10.05
C THR A 62 2.00 3.28 9.85
N ARG A 63 2.34 3.96 10.95
CA ARG A 63 3.02 5.26 10.94
C ARG A 63 4.41 5.28 10.28
N TRP A 64 4.95 4.12 9.97
CA TRP A 64 6.23 4.00 9.24
C TRP A 64 6.07 4.21 7.73
N LYS A 65 4.87 4.09 7.21
CA LYS A 65 4.56 4.40 5.83
C LYS A 65 4.35 5.91 5.69
N GLY A 66 4.98 6.53 4.71
CA GLY A 66 4.79 7.93 4.35
C GLY A 66 3.71 8.12 3.31
N ILE A 67 3.79 7.32 2.25
CA ILE A 67 2.85 7.30 1.14
C ILE A 67 2.54 5.84 0.79
N THR A 68 1.29 5.53 0.56
CA THR A 68 0.83 4.27 -0.02
C THR A 68 0.27 4.54 -1.41
N VAL A 69 0.74 3.78 -2.38
CA VAL A 69 0.24 3.77 -3.77
C VAL A 69 -0.17 2.35 -4.10
N GLN A 70 -1.34 2.18 -4.70
CA GLN A 70 -1.76 0.90 -5.26
C GLN A 70 -2.20 1.10 -6.69
N LEU A 71 -1.60 0.33 -7.60
CA LEU A 71 -1.93 0.29 -9.02
C LEU A 71 -2.63 -1.02 -9.30
N TYR A 72 -3.82 -0.96 -9.85
CA TYR A 72 -4.64 -2.13 -10.14
C TYR A 72 -4.23 -2.76 -11.47
N LEU A 73 -4.24 -4.09 -11.52
CA LEU A 73 -3.84 -4.90 -12.69
C LEU A 73 -4.94 -5.88 -13.11
N PRO A 74 -6.21 -5.46 -13.23
CA PRO A 74 -7.23 -6.35 -13.77
C PRO A 74 -7.02 -6.56 -15.27
N ARG A 75 -7.54 -7.66 -15.81
CA ARG A 75 -7.57 -7.92 -17.26
C ARG A 75 -8.59 -7.04 -17.97
N ASP A 76 -9.72 -6.78 -17.29
CA ASP A 76 -10.88 -6.05 -17.79
C ASP A 76 -11.63 -5.38 -16.62
N GLU A 77 -12.86 -4.97 -16.84
CA GLU A 77 -13.70 -4.31 -15.85
C GLU A 77 -14.73 -5.21 -15.17
N SER A 78 -14.71 -6.52 -15.41
CA SER A 78 -15.72 -7.47 -14.91
C SER A 78 -15.84 -7.49 -13.38
N ILE A 79 -14.72 -7.23 -12.69
CA ILE A 79 -14.64 -7.15 -11.23
C ILE A 79 -14.37 -5.71 -10.74
N SER A 80 -14.89 -4.71 -11.44
CA SER A 80 -14.61 -3.29 -11.11
C SER A 80 -15.10 -2.85 -9.74
N HIS A 81 -16.00 -3.61 -9.11
CA HIS A 81 -16.59 -3.35 -7.79
C HIS A 81 -15.69 -3.75 -6.60
N VAL A 82 -14.59 -4.49 -6.83
CA VAL A 82 -13.75 -5.01 -5.72
C VAL A 82 -12.57 -4.12 -5.34
N GLY A 83 -12.63 -2.85 -5.67
CA GLY A 83 -11.57 -1.89 -5.31
C GLY A 83 -11.56 -1.53 -3.83
N THR A 84 -10.46 -0.97 -3.39
CA THR A 84 -10.27 -0.51 -2.01
C THR A 84 -11.32 0.50 -1.59
N ILE A 85 -11.80 0.38 -0.36
CA ILE A 85 -12.78 1.25 0.27
C ILE A 85 -12.06 2.19 1.23
N PHE A 86 -12.29 3.49 1.08
CA PHE A 86 -11.85 4.51 2.02
C PHE A 86 -12.99 4.89 2.97
N HIS A 87 -12.66 5.11 4.23
CA HIS A 87 -13.60 5.44 5.28
C HIS A 87 -13.33 6.82 5.86
N GLN A 88 -14.40 7.51 6.22
CA GLN A 88 -14.37 8.72 7.03
C GLN A 88 -14.60 8.34 8.48
N VAL A 89 -13.78 8.87 9.37
CA VAL A 89 -14.00 8.80 10.81
C VAL A 89 -15.02 9.88 11.18
N LEU A 90 -16.12 9.48 11.81
CA LEU A 90 -17.15 10.40 12.29
C LEU A 90 -16.78 10.92 13.70
N PRO A 91 -17.44 12.01 14.16
CA PRO A 91 -17.17 12.59 15.49
C PRO A 91 -17.33 11.62 16.67
N ASP A 92 -18.19 10.62 16.53
CA ASP A 92 -18.42 9.56 17.52
C ASP A 92 -17.38 8.42 17.43
N GLY A 93 -16.39 8.54 16.54
CA GLY A 93 -15.37 7.52 16.30
C GLY A 93 -15.80 6.38 15.37
N SER A 94 -17.05 6.33 14.93
CA SER A 94 -17.53 5.35 13.98
C SER A 94 -16.95 5.60 12.56
N LEU A 95 -16.99 4.56 11.73
CA LEU A 95 -16.48 4.63 10.35
C LEU A 95 -17.62 4.63 9.36
N LYS A 96 -17.63 5.62 8.47
CA LYS A 96 -18.54 5.68 7.33
C LYS A 96 -17.78 5.45 6.04
N LYS A 97 -18.29 4.55 5.17
CA LYS A 97 -17.77 4.39 3.81
C LYS A 97 -17.87 5.72 3.06
N ALA A 98 -16.72 6.28 2.69
CA ALA A 98 -16.63 7.56 1.99
C ALA A 98 -16.48 7.38 0.49
N LYS A 99 -15.66 6.40 0.07
CA LYS A 99 -15.39 6.14 -1.35
C LYS A 99 -14.94 4.70 -1.54
N GLN A 100 -15.39 4.08 -2.61
CA GLN A 100 -14.82 2.84 -3.13
C GLN A 100 -14.12 3.13 -4.45
N MET A 101 -12.89 2.67 -4.57
CA MET A 101 -12.13 2.78 -5.80
C MET A 101 -12.65 1.77 -6.83
N ARG A 102 -12.66 2.17 -8.09
CA ARG A 102 -12.98 1.25 -9.17
C ARG A 102 -11.75 0.40 -9.48
N PHE A 103 -11.88 -0.92 -9.41
CA PHE A 103 -10.82 -1.85 -9.80
C PHE A 103 -10.86 -2.06 -11.31
N ALA A 104 -10.17 -1.21 -12.07
CA ALA A 104 -10.20 -1.18 -13.53
C ALA A 104 -8.80 -1.01 -14.12
N PRO A 105 -8.58 -1.37 -15.40
CA PRO A 105 -7.31 -1.14 -16.07
C PRO A 105 -6.86 0.32 -16.00
N ASN A 106 -5.57 0.55 -15.85
CA ASN A 106 -4.95 1.88 -15.74
C ASN A 106 -5.49 2.75 -14.61
N THR A 107 -6.03 2.14 -13.56
CA THR A 107 -6.50 2.85 -12.37
C THR A 107 -5.69 2.48 -11.15
N GLY A 108 -5.81 3.29 -10.11
CA GLY A 108 -5.16 3.10 -8.83
C GLY A 108 -5.42 4.29 -7.92
N TYR A 109 -4.73 4.33 -6.82
CA TYR A 109 -4.80 5.43 -5.88
C TYR A 109 -3.48 5.67 -5.18
N ALA A 110 -3.33 6.86 -4.59
CA ALA A 110 -2.25 7.18 -3.69
C ALA A 110 -2.77 8.07 -2.55
N PHE A 111 -2.24 7.87 -1.37
CA PHE A 111 -2.52 8.73 -0.22
C PHE A 111 -1.30 8.89 0.68
N ALA A 112 -1.19 10.06 1.32
CA ALA A 112 -0.27 10.27 2.43
C ALA A 112 -0.85 9.55 3.65
N VAL A 113 -0.07 8.65 4.24
CA VAL A 113 -0.52 7.85 5.38
C VAL A 113 -0.68 8.75 6.60
N GLY A 114 -1.85 8.73 7.22
CA GLY A 114 -2.20 9.46 8.43
C GLY A 114 -2.97 8.55 9.40
N THR A 115 -3.32 9.08 10.56
CA THR A 115 -4.17 8.38 11.54
C THR A 115 -5.63 8.34 11.11
N ASP A 116 -5.99 9.17 10.14
CA ASP A 116 -7.31 9.36 9.56
C ASP A 116 -7.52 8.65 8.21
N THR A 117 -6.48 7.99 7.68
CA THR A 117 -6.53 7.32 6.36
C THR A 117 -7.00 5.87 6.47
N TRP A 118 -8.21 5.68 6.99
CA TRP A 118 -8.82 4.37 7.16
C TRP A 118 -9.26 3.78 5.81
N HIS A 119 -8.92 2.52 5.58
CA HIS A 119 -9.29 1.81 4.37
C HIS A 119 -9.47 0.31 4.61
N SER A 120 -10.20 -0.33 3.72
CA SER A 120 -10.54 -1.74 3.77
C SER A 120 -10.67 -2.35 2.37
N ALA A 121 -10.87 -3.65 2.31
CA ALA A 121 -11.36 -4.35 1.15
C ALA A 121 -12.44 -5.34 1.58
N ASP A 122 -13.57 -5.35 0.87
CA ASP A 122 -14.63 -6.33 1.12
C ASP A 122 -14.15 -7.75 0.78
N CYS A 123 -14.82 -8.73 1.36
CA CYS A 123 -14.56 -10.13 1.07
C CYS A 123 -14.74 -10.41 -0.43
N LEU A 124 -13.71 -10.97 -1.06
CA LEU A 124 -13.79 -11.35 -2.47
C LEU A 124 -14.67 -12.58 -2.63
N GLY A 125 -15.74 -12.43 -3.39
CA GLY A 125 -16.66 -13.50 -3.72
C GLY A 125 -16.06 -14.55 -4.69
N PRO A 126 -16.79 -15.65 -4.93
CA PRO A 126 -16.33 -16.75 -5.78
C PRO A 126 -16.18 -16.36 -7.26
N GLU A 127 -16.80 -15.25 -7.68
CA GLU A 127 -16.65 -14.68 -9.02
C GLU A 127 -15.26 -14.08 -9.26
N VAL A 128 -14.54 -13.74 -8.18
CA VAL A 128 -13.20 -13.15 -8.22
C VAL A 128 -12.15 -14.25 -8.06
N LYS A 129 -11.59 -14.72 -9.18
CA LYS A 129 -10.50 -15.68 -9.14
C LYS A 129 -9.21 -15.06 -8.58
N THR A 130 -8.85 -13.88 -9.09
CA THR A 130 -7.67 -13.13 -8.63
C THR A 130 -7.92 -11.63 -8.72
N ARG A 131 -7.36 -10.89 -7.76
CA ARG A 131 -7.28 -9.44 -7.76
C ARG A 131 -5.80 -9.05 -7.66
N ASP A 132 -5.19 -8.75 -8.80
CA ASP A 132 -3.77 -8.44 -8.88
C ASP A 132 -3.52 -6.94 -8.78
N SER A 133 -2.50 -6.54 -8.02
CA SER A 133 -2.09 -5.14 -7.94
C SER A 133 -0.61 -4.97 -7.61
N ILE A 134 -0.06 -3.81 -7.93
CA ILE A 134 1.23 -3.36 -7.44
C ILE A 134 0.98 -2.44 -6.26
N LEU A 135 1.43 -2.84 -5.09
CA LEU A 135 1.47 -2.02 -3.89
C LEU A 135 2.86 -1.38 -3.78
N LEU A 136 2.95 -0.08 -4.01
CA LEU A 136 4.18 0.68 -3.86
C LEU A 136 4.07 1.54 -2.61
N THR A 137 4.78 1.13 -1.57
CA THR A 137 4.80 1.86 -0.30
C THR A 137 6.11 2.61 -0.15
N TYR A 138 6.02 3.91 0.14
CA TYR A 138 7.17 4.73 0.54
C TYR A 138 7.25 4.79 2.06
N PHE A 139 8.26 4.15 2.60
CA PHE A 139 8.51 4.13 4.04
C PHE A 139 9.34 5.33 4.46
N VAL A 140 9.00 5.93 5.61
CA VAL A 140 9.77 7.03 6.19
C VAL A 140 11.14 6.51 6.62
N ASP A 141 12.18 7.15 6.13
CA ASP A 141 13.55 6.90 6.56
C ASP A 141 13.78 7.57 7.92
N ALA A 142 13.75 6.76 8.95
CA ALA A 142 13.92 7.20 10.33
C ALA A 142 15.38 7.07 10.81
N GLY A 143 16.33 7.06 9.86
CA GLY A 143 17.77 6.92 10.13
C GLY A 143 18.25 5.48 10.16
N PRO A 144 19.60 5.28 10.12
CA PRO A 144 20.21 3.97 9.90
C PRO A 144 19.87 2.92 10.96
N VAL A 145 19.73 3.32 12.20
CA VAL A 145 19.41 2.39 13.30
C VAL A 145 18.00 1.80 13.17
N ARG A 146 17.01 2.62 12.77
CA ARG A 146 15.66 2.13 12.54
C ARG A 146 15.53 1.31 11.24
N PHE A 147 16.30 1.67 10.22
CA PHE A 147 16.39 0.91 8.99
C PHE A 147 16.88 -0.53 9.24
N LEU A 148 17.97 -0.67 9.98
CA LEU A 148 18.53 -1.97 10.37
C LEU A 148 17.57 -2.79 11.24
N ARG A 149 16.91 -2.15 12.22
CA ARG A 149 15.91 -2.81 13.06
C ARG A 149 14.69 -3.30 12.29
N ASN A 150 14.21 -2.52 11.32
CA ASN A 150 13.06 -2.91 10.49
C ASN A 150 13.42 -4.01 9.49
N ARG A 151 14.66 -4.01 8.97
CA ARG A 151 15.19 -5.07 8.14
C ARG A 151 15.38 -6.38 8.92
N GLY A 152 15.91 -6.30 10.13
CA GLY A 152 16.07 -7.44 11.04
C GLY A 152 14.73 -8.08 11.44
N LYS A 153 13.69 -7.28 11.73
CA LYS A 153 12.35 -7.80 12.01
C LYS A 153 11.70 -8.50 10.79
N ARG A 154 11.94 -7.99 9.57
CA ARG A 154 11.42 -8.63 8.34
C ARG A 154 12.14 -9.95 8.06
N LEU A 155 13.45 -9.98 8.22
CA LEU A 155 14.24 -11.21 8.08
C LEU A 155 13.81 -12.25 9.13
N GLY A 156 13.62 -11.84 10.38
CA GLY A 156 13.14 -12.70 11.45
C GLY A 156 11.73 -13.25 11.17
N ASN A 157 10.80 -12.42 10.72
CA ASN A 157 9.45 -12.87 10.37
C ASN A 157 9.44 -13.79 9.14
N PHE A 158 10.29 -13.53 8.14
CA PHE A 158 10.44 -14.41 6.98
C PHE A 158 10.99 -15.78 7.41
N VAL A 159 12.08 -15.80 8.19
CA VAL A 159 12.67 -17.03 8.72
C VAL A 159 11.67 -17.81 9.58
N LEU A 160 10.91 -17.13 10.45
CA LEU A 160 9.86 -17.77 11.26
C LEU A 160 8.70 -18.32 10.43
N SER A 161 8.33 -17.66 9.33
CA SER A 161 7.31 -18.18 8.43
C SER A 161 7.79 -19.42 7.68
N GLU A 162 9.05 -19.42 7.23
CA GLU A 162 9.65 -20.60 6.57
C GLU A 162 9.80 -21.78 7.55
N ILE A 163 10.23 -21.52 8.78
CA ILE A 163 10.31 -22.58 9.82
C ILE A 163 8.92 -23.18 10.11
N ARG A 164 7.86 -22.35 10.18
CA ARG A 164 6.49 -22.86 10.38
C ARG A 164 5.97 -23.69 9.21
N ASN A 165 6.45 -23.42 8.00
CA ASN A 165 6.04 -24.17 6.80
C ASN A 165 6.83 -25.46 6.60
N VAL A 166 7.95 -25.65 7.30
CA VAL A 166 8.83 -26.82 7.18
C VAL A 166 8.70 -27.80 8.36
N LEU A 167 8.19 -27.34 9.48
CA LEU A 167 7.94 -28.21 10.65
C LEU A 167 6.47 -28.64 10.65
N PRO A 168 6.18 -29.96 10.61
CA PRO A 168 4.82 -30.52 10.63
C PRO A 168 4.10 -30.25 11.96
#